data_73c18c3e80c454adcadce708141ef35e
#
_entry.id   73c18c3e80c454adcadce708141ef35e
#
_cell.length_a   1.000
_cell.length_b   1.000
_cell.length_c   1.000
_cell.angle_alpha   90.00
_cell.angle_beta   90.00
_cell.angle_gamma   90.00
#
_symmetry.space_group_name_H-M   'P 1'
#
loop_
_entity.id
_entity.type
_entity.pdbx_description
1 polymer ?
#
loop_
_entity_poly.entity_id
_entity_poly.type
_entity_poly.pdbx_seq_one_letter_code
_entity_poly.pdbx_strand_id
1 'polypeptide(L)'
;GTLLLRFPIFYNSGKVVPFIDSLFTTVSAICVTGLSTVDMSVYTDAGFFVIMLLIEAGGLGLVSFFTIYLMFASKKISLLNRNIIKDYFTEDSQIEVRQIIKLIVCLTFGFQLIGGTVLAIFLKAHGEENFIFYGLFLAVSAFCNAGFAPYSDSLAQFAHSPEIYLVI
;
A
#
# COMPACT_ATOMS: atom_id res chain seq x y z
N GLY A 1 1.57 14.20 2.31
CA GLY A 1 1.62 13.28 3.45
C GLY A 1 2.01 14.01 4.73
N THR A 2 3.27 14.43 4.86
CA THR A 2 3.81 15.03 6.10
C THR A 2 2.98 16.19 6.66
N LEU A 3 2.57 17.14 5.80
CA LEU A 3 1.75 18.27 6.23
C LEU A 3 0.34 17.83 6.66
N LEU A 4 -0.22 16.83 6.02
CA LEU A 4 -1.51 16.25 6.41
C LEU A 4 -1.41 15.60 7.78
N LEU A 5 -0.42 14.73 7.99
CA LEU A 5 -0.24 14.04 9.27
C LEU A 5 0.07 14.97 10.46
N ARG A 6 0.31 16.28 10.26
CA ARG A 6 0.50 17.25 11.36
C ARG A 6 -0.79 17.81 11.92
N PHE A 7 -1.93 17.63 11.27
CA PHE A 7 -3.18 18.15 11.83
C PHE A 7 -3.61 17.35 13.07
N PRO A 8 -4.09 18.02 14.12
CA PRO A 8 -4.46 17.37 15.39
C PRO A 8 -5.52 16.28 15.26
N ILE A 9 -6.32 16.31 14.19
CA ILE A 9 -7.37 15.32 13.92
C ILE A 9 -6.82 13.91 13.67
N PHE A 10 -5.55 13.81 13.28
CA PHE A 10 -4.89 12.54 12.97
C PHE A 10 -4.17 11.91 14.16
N TYR A 11 -4.22 12.57 15.33
CA TYR A 11 -3.60 12.09 16.56
C TYR A 11 -4.60 11.91 17.69
N ASN A 12 -4.39 10.91 18.51
CA ASN A 12 -5.11 10.74 19.75
C ASN A 12 -4.76 11.88 20.71
N SER A 13 -5.75 12.38 21.43
CA SER A 13 -5.70 13.60 22.26
C SER A 13 -4.47 13.68 23.17
N GLY A 14 -3.74 14.78 23.07
CA GLY A 14 -2.62 15.14 23.93
C GLY A 14 -1.24 14.78 23.41
N LYS A 15 -1.11 14.14 22.25
CA LYS A 15 0.20 13.82 21.66
C LYS A 15 0.44 14.67 20.40
N VAL A 16 1.52 15.43 20.41
CA VAL A 16 1.99 16.19 19.23
C VAL A 16 3.20 15.44 18.66
N VAL A 17 3.07 14.92 17.46
CA VAL A 17 4.19 14.26 16.78
C VAL A 17 5.08 15.33 16.14
N PRO A 18 6.40 15.33 16.42
CA PRO A 18 7.34 16.24 15.79
C PRO A 18 7.32 16.15 14.26
N PHE A 19 7.71 17.24 13.59
CA PHE A 19 7.72 17.27 12.12
C PHE A 19 8.61 16.17 11.51
N ILE A 20 9.75 15.91 12.13
CA ILE A 20 10.71 14.90 11.66
C ILE A 20 10.10 13.50 11.72
N ASP A 21 9.37 13.18 12.79
CA ASP A 21 8.73 11.88 12.95
C ASP A 21 7.56 11.70 11.98
N SER A 22 6.77 12.76 11.75
CA SER A 22 5.73 12.76 10.71
C SER A 22 6.31 12.62 9.31
N LEU A 23 7.46 13.25 9.04
CA LEU A 23 8.18 13.12 7.78
C LEU A 23 8.70 11.69 7.61
N PHE A 24 9.32 11.13 8.64
CA PHE A 24 9.84 9.78 8.63
C PHE A 24 8.74 8.77 8.33
N THR A 25 7.62 8.83 9.07
CA THR A 25 6.47 7.93 8.86
C THR A 25 5.88 8.08 7.46
N THR A 26 5.77 9.32 6.93
CA THR A 26 5.29 9.57 5.58
C THR A 26 6.20 8.95 4.53
N VAL A 27 7.52 9.15 4.64
CA VAL A 27 8.50 8.59 3.70
C VAL A 27 8.51 7.07 3.80
N SER A 28 8.48 6.53 5.02
CA SER A 28 8.39 5.10 5.28
C SER A 28 7.15 4.47 4.64
N ALA A 29 6.00 5.13 4.74
CA ALA A 29 4.76 4.66 4.13
C ALA A 29 4.82 4.67 2.59
N ILE A 30 5.31 5.75 1.97
CA ILE A 30 5.46 5.85 0.51
C ILE A 30 6.52 4.88 -0.01
N CYS A 31 7.63 4.72 0.71
CA CYS A 31 8.69 3.78 0.33
C CYS A 31 8.38 2.34 0.74
N VAL A 32 7.23 2.11 1.40
CA VAL A 32 6.76 0.77 1.78
C VAL A 32 7.79 0.05 2.68
N THR A 33 8.38 0.77 3.64
CA THR A 33 9.46 0.22 4.50
C THR A 33 8.97 -0.23 5.88
N GLY A 34 7.80 0.24 6.36
CA GLY A 34 7.18 -0.19 7.61
C GLY A 34 7.85 0.27 8.89
N LEU A 35 8.75 1.23 8.79
CA LEU A 35 9.43 1.76 9.95
C LEU A 35 8.71 3.00 10.49
N SER A 36 8.61 3.12 11.81
CA SER A 36 8.09 4.30 12.51
C SER A 36 9.00 4.66 13.66
N THR A 37 9.21 5.95 13.88
CA THR A 37 9.93 6.50 15.03
C THR A 37 9.04 6.73 16.22
N VAL A 38 7.71 6.65 16.00
CA VAL A 38 6.69 6.81 17.03
C VAL A 38 5.83 5.56 17.12
N ASP A 39 5.24 5.35 18.30
CA ASP A 39 4.25 4.29 18.48
C ASP A 39 3.03 4.54 17.57
N MET A 40 2.63 3.52 16.82
CA MET A 40 1.51 3.65 15.89
C MET A 40 0.19 3.94 16.59
N SER A 41 0.01 3.56 17.86
CA SER A 41 -1.17 3.89 18.68
C SER A 41 -1.42 5.39 18.87
N VAL A 42 -0.44 6.23 18.52
CA VAL A 42 -0.59 7.69 18.53
C VAL A 42 -1.57 8.19 17.48
N TYR A 43 -1.71 7.46 16.38
CA TYR A 43 -2.58 7.86 15.26
C TYR A 43 -4.03 7.46 15.52
N THR A 44 -4.95 8.32 15.06
CA THR A 44 -6.38 8.01 14.98
C THR A 44 -6.67 7.17 13.72
N ASP A 45 -7.88 6.64 13.62
CA ASP A 45 -8.33 5.95 12.39
C ASP A 45 -8.18 6.83 11.15
N ALA A 46 -8.41 8.15 11.28
CA ALA A 46 -8.19 9.10 10.21
C ALA A 46 -6.69 9.21 9.85
N GLY A 47 -5.79 9.14 10.84
CA GLY A 47 -4.35 9.09 10.62
C GLY A 47 -3.93 7.82 9.90
N PHE A 48 -4.45 6.69 10.32
CA PHE A 48 -4.24 5.40 9.64
C PHE A 48 -4.78 5.40 8.21
N PHE A 49 -5.91 6.05 7.95
CA PHE A 49 -6.43 6.19 6.59
C PHE A 49 -5.47 6.96 5.68
N VAL A 50 -4.86 8.05 6.18
CA VAL A 50 -3.83 8.78 5.41
C VAL A 50 -2.60 7.90 5.16
N ILE A 51 -2.12 7.16 6.18
CA ILE A 51 -0.98 6.25 6.04
C ILE A 51 -1.30 5.15 5.01
N MET A 52 -2.50 4.58 5.05
CA MET A 52 -2.96 3.58 4.08
C MET A 52 -2.94 4.11 2.64
N LEU A 53 -3.41 5.34 2.41
CA LEU A 53 -3.34 5.97 1.09
C LEU A 53 -1.90 6.21 0.62
N LEU A 54 -0.98 6.53 1.54
CA LEU A 54 0.43 6.70 1.21
C LEU A 54 1.10 5.37 0.83
N ILE A 55 0.79 4.30 1.58
CA ILE A 55 1.24 2.94 1.26
C ILE A 55 0.73 2.52 -0.12
N GLU A 56 -0.55 2.72 -0.40
CA GLU A 56 -1.17 2.37 -1.66
C GLU A 56 -0.55 3.16 -2.84
N ALA A 57 -0.36 4.47 -2.66
CA ALA A 57 0.31 5.31 -3.65
C ALA A 57 1.75 4.87 -3.91
N GLY A 58 2.48 4.45 -2.87
CA GLY A 58 3.84 3.93 -2.98
C GLY A 58 3.89 2.57 -3.68
N GLY A 59 3.07 1.62 -3.24
CA GLY A 59 3.01 0.27 -3.79
C GLY A 59 2.59 0.26 -5.26
N LEU A 60 1.46 0.88 -5.59
CA LEU A 60 0.99 1.00 -6.98
C LEU A 60 1.92 1.86 -7.85
N GLY A 61 2.47 2.95 -7.28
CA GLY A 61 3.37 3.85 -7.99
C GLY A 61 4.62 3.14 -8.47
N LEU A 62 5.26 2.35 -7.62
CA LEU A 62 6.46 1.59 -7.95
C LEU A 62 6.20 0.58 -9.07
N VAL A 63 5.16 -0.23 -8.95
CA VAL A 63 4.80 -1.25 -9.96
C VAL A 63 4.43 -0.60 -11.30
N SER A 64 3.64 0.47 -11.27
CA SER A 64 3.26 1.21 -12.47
C SER A 64 4.46 1.85 -13.15
N PHE A 65 5.37 2.47 -12.38
CA PHE A 65 6.60 3.05 -12.91
C PHE A 65 7.49 2.00 -13.58
N PHE A 66 7.69 0.85 -12.94
CA PHE A 66 8.47 -0.25 -13.50
C PHE A 66 7.85 -0.79 -14.79
N THR A 67 6.54 -0.96 -14.83
CA THR A 67 5.81 -1.43 -16.01
C THR A 67 5.99 -0.45 -17.19
N ILE A 68 5.81 0.84 -16.94
CA ILE A 68 6.00 1.90 -17.94
C ILE A 68 7.45 1.93 -18.41
N TYR A 69 8.41 1.88 -17.47
CA TYR A 69 9.84 1.86 -17.80
C TYR A 69 10.21 0.67 -18.69
N LEU A 70 9.78 -0.54 -18.35
CA LEU A 70 10.05 -1.74 -19.16
C LEU A 70 9.47 -1.63 -20.57
N MET A 71 8.29 -1.04 -20.73
CA MET A 71 7.69 -0.80 -22.04
C MET A 71 8.53 0.17 -22.89
N PHE A 72 8.98 1.28 -22.31
CA PHE A 72 9.83 2.24 -23.02
C PHE A 72 11.23 1.66 -23.30
N ALA A 73 11.79 0.89 -22.38
CA ALA A 73 13.07 0.21 -22.55
C ALA A 73 13.01 -0.83 -23.68
N SER A 74 11.94 -1.60 -23.75
CA SER A 74 11.72 -2.58 -24.81
C SER A 74 11.64 -1.94 -26.19
N LYS A 75 11.07 -0.74 -26.31
CA LYS A 75 11.05 0.02 -27.58
C LYS A 75 12.44 0.49 -28.05
N LYS A 76 13.38 0.74 -27.16
CA LYS A 76 14.76 1.17 -27.53
C LYS A 76 15.60 0.01 -28.08
N ILE A 77 15.33 -1.22 -27.68
CA ILE A 77 16.05 -2.41 -28.18
C ILE A 77 15.64 -2.74 -29.61
N SER A 78 14.45 -2.34 -30.05
CA SER A 78 13.91 -2.60 -31.39
C SER A 78 14.44 -1.68 -32.51
N LEU A 79 15.29 -0.69 -32.23
CA LEU A 79 15.82 0.22 -33.25
C LEU A 79 16.82 -0.45 -34.23
N LEU A 80 17.33 -1.64 -33.92
CA LEU A 80 18.24 -2.39 -34.77
C LEU A 80 17.52 -3.26 -35.83
N ASN A 81 16.20 -3.46 -35.70
CA ASN A 81 15.41 -4.29 -36.64
C ASN A 81 14.22 -3.53 -37.26
N ARG A 82 14.42 -2.28 -37.61
CA ARG A 82 13.38 -1.34 -38.04
C ARG A 82 12.62 -1.68 -39.33
N ASN A 83 13.08 -2.64 -40.12
CA ASN A 83 12.51 -2.95 -41.43
C ASN A 83 11.55 -4.14 -41.45
N ILE A 84 11.43 -4.91 -40.37
CA ILE A 84 10.57 -6.11 -40.33
C ILE A 84 9.33 -5.92 -39.47
N ILE A 85 9.35 -4.91 -38.56
CA ILE A 85 8.31 -4.76 -37.52
C ILE A 85 7.33 -3.61 -37.83
N LYS A 86 7.47 -2.94 -38.97
CA LYS A 86 6.63 -1.79 -39.32
C LYS A 86 5.14 -2.14 -39.53
N ASP A 87 4.82 -3.41 -39.76
CA ASP A 87 3.45 -3.85 -40.02
C ASP A 87 2.71 -4.41 -38.80
N TYR A 88 3.40 -4.61 -37.65
CA TYR A 88 2.77 -5.25 -36.49
C TYR A 88 2.52 -4.32 -35.29
N PHE A 89 2.99 -3.06 -35.26
CA PHE A 89 3.03 -2.26 -34.05
C PHE A 89 2.51 -0.81 -34.17
N THR A 90 1.60 -0.48 -35.06
CA THR A 90 1.34 0.93 -35.36
C THR A 90 0.20 1.58 -34.55
N GLU A 91 -0.69 0.87 -33.88
CA GLU A 91 -1.78 1.51 -33.10
C GLU A 91 -2.07 0.89 -31.72
N ASP A 92 -1.65 -0.33 -31.43
CA ASP A 92 -2.09 -1.07 -30.22
C ASP A 92 -1.31 -0.77 -28.93
N SER A 93 -0.12 -0.17 -28.99
CA SER A 93 0.76 -0.09 -27.82
C SER A 93 0.23 0.77 -26.67
N GLN A 94 -0.58 1.79 -26.93
CA GLN A 94 -1.18 2.62 -25.89
C GLN A 94 -2.41 1.96 -25.25
N ILE A 95 -3.12 1.16 -26.02
CA ILE A 95 -4.28 0.40 -25.54
C ILE A 95 -3.80 -0.70 -24.58
N GLU A 96 -2.71 -1.39 -24.94
CA GLU A 96 -2.11 -2.44 -24.10
C GLU A 96 -1.63 -1.89 -22.74
N VAL A 97 -0.96 -0.72 -22.70
CA VAL A 97 -0.53 -0.09 -21.43
C VAL A 97 -1.70 0.17 -20.51
N ARG A 98 -2.75 0.79 -21.06
CA ARG A 98 -3.93 1.15 -20.29
C ARG A 98 -4.65 -0.09 -19.74
N GLN A 99 -4.71 -1.15 -20.52
CA GLN A 99 -5.28 -2.43 -20.11
C GLN A 99 -4.46 -3.10 -19.00
N ILE A 100 -3.12 -3.09 -19.11
CA ILE A 100 -2.22 -3.64 -18.09
C ILE A 100 -2.35 -2.86 -16.78
N ILE A 101 -2.33 -1.53 -16.82
CA ILE A 101 -2.50 -0.71 -15.62
C ILE A 101 -3.86 -0.97 -14.98
N LYS A 102 -4.93 -1.03 -15.79
CA LYS A 102 -6.27 -1.35 -15.29
C LYS A 102 -6.31 -2.72 -14.64
N LEU A 103 -5.67 -3.71 -15.23
CA LEU A 103 -5.58 -5.07 -14.68
C LEU A 103 -4.83 -5.08 -13.36
N ILE A 104 -3.66 -4.41 -13.27
CA ILE A 104 -2.89 -4.29 -12.04
C ILE A 104 -3.74 -3.68 -10.92
N VAL A 105 -4.37 -2.54 -11.18
CA VAL A 105 -5.23 -1.85 -10.20
C VAL A 105 -6.40 -2.75 -9.78
N CYS A 106 -7.07 -3.40 -10.73
CA CYS A 106 -8.20 -4.28 -10.43
C CYS A 106 -7.78 -5.49 -9.59
N LEU A 107 -6.65 -6.12 -9.89
CA LEU A 107 -6.11 -7.25 -9.13
C LEU A 107 -5.68 -6.81 -7.73
N THR A 108 -4.98 -5.67 -7.60
CA THR A 108 -4.55 -5.13 -6.32
C THR A 108 -5.74 -4.92 -5.39
N PHE A 109 -6.72 -4.13 -5.82
CA PHE A 109 -7.92 -3.89 -5.00
C PHE A 109 -8.73 -5.16 -4.76
N GLY A 110 -8.77 -6.07 -5.73
CA GLY A 110 -9.45 -7.36 -5.58
C GLY A 110 -8.84 -8.21 -4.47
N PHE A 111 -7.51 -8.39 -4.48
CA PHE A 111 -6.82 -9.15 -3.44
C PHE A 111 -6.87 -8.45 -2.07
N GLN A 112 -6.74 -7.13 -2.03
CA GLN A 112 -6.85 -6.37 -0.78
C GLN A 112 -8.25 -6.47 -0.16
N LEU A 113 -9.31 -6.42 -0.95
CA LEU A 113 -10.68 -6.58 -0.47
C LEU A 113 -10.93 -8.00 0.07
N ILE A 114 -10.47 -9.02 -0.64
CA ILE A 114 -10.60 -10.41 -0.19
C ILE A 114 -9.81 -10.61 1.12
N GLY A 115 -8.52 -10.25 1.14
CA GLY A 115 -7.67 -10.36 2.34
C GLY A 115 -8.21 -9.54 3.50
N GLY A 116 -8.64 -8.29 3.24
CA GLY A 116 -9.25 -7.40 4.23
C GLY A 116 -10.53 -7.98 4.84
N THR A 117 -11.38 -8.62 4.03
CA THR A 117 -12.60 -9.27 4.52
C THR A 117 -12.25 -10.46 5.43
N VAL A 118 -11.30 -11.30 5.02
CA VAL A 118 -10.86 -12.44 5.84
C VAL A 118 -10.26 -11.96 7.16
N LEU A 119 -9.34 -10.97 7.12
CA LEU A 119 -8.74 -10.40 8.32
C LEU A 119 -9.78 -9.73 9.23
N ALA A 120 -10.77 -9.05 8.65
CA ALA A 120 -11.86 -8.45 9.43
C ALA A 120 -12.67 -9.50 10.20
N ILE A 121 -12.93 -10.66 9.60
CA ILE A 121 -13.63 -11.76 10.28
C ILE A 121 -12.80 -12.26 11.48
N PHE A 122 -11.49 -12.46 11.29
CA PHE A 122 -10.61 -12.89 12.38
C PHE A 122 -10.47 -11.84 13.49
N LEU A 123 -10.29 -10.56 13.15
CA LEU A 123 -10.21 -9.49 14.12
C LEU A 123 -11.51 -9.35 14.93
N LYS A 124 -12.65 -9.49 14.28
CA LYS A 124 -13.95 -9.53 14.96
C LYS A 124 -14.04 -10.67 15.98
N ALA A 125 -13.53 -11.86 15.63
CA ALA A 125 -13.50 -13.01 16.54
C ALA A 125 -12.61 -12.77 17.76
N HIS A 126 -11.59 -11.90 17.64
CA HIS A 126 -10.70 -11.49 18.74
C HIS A 126 -11.22 -10.26 19.51
N GLY A 127 -12.40 -9.74 19.17
CA GLY A 127 -13.06 -8.66 19.94
C GLY A 127 -12.65 -7.25 19.52
N GLU A 128 -12.02 -7.07 18.38
CA GLU A 128 -11.68 -5.73 17.85
C GLU A 128 -12.92 -4.96 17.45
N GLU A 129 -13.05 -3.73 17.95
CA GLU A 129 -14.21 -2.88 17.65
C GLU A 129 -14.18 -2.39 16.18
N ASN A 130 -13.01 -1.93 15.71
CA ASN A 130 -12.81 -1.39 14.35
C ASN A 130 -12.33 -2.46 13.35
N PHE A 131 -12.80 -3.70 13.51
CA PHE A 131 -12.33 -4.86 12.76
C PHE A 131 -12.36 -4.70 11.24
N ILE A 132 -13.34 -3.98 10.68
CA ILE A 132 -13.46 -3.77 9.22
C ILE A 132 -12.31 -2.88 8.73
N PHE A 133 -12.10 -1.74 9.40
CA PHE A 133 -11.08 -0.78 9.00
C PHE A 133 -9.66 -1.35 9.21
N TYR A 134 -9.43 -1.98 10.35
CA TYR A 134 -8.12 -2.59 10.64
C TYR A 134 -7.83 -3.80 9.76
N GLY A 135 -8.85 -4.60 9.43
CA GLY A 135 -8.70 -5.69 8.47
C GLY A 135 -8.28 -5.19 7.08
N LEU A 136 -8.93 -4.12 6.59
CA LEU A 136 -8.54 -3.51 5.31
C LEU A 136 -7.15 -2.88 5.36
N PHE A 137 -6.83 -2.15 6.44
CA PHE A 137 -5.51 -1.55 6.64
C PHE A 137 -4.40 -2.60 6.61
N LEU A 138 -4.57 -3.69 7.34
CA LEU A 138 -3.60 -4.79 7.39
C LEU A 138 -3.48 -5.48 6.03
N ALA A 139 -4.58 -5.67 5.30
CA ALA A 139 -4.53 -6.26 3.96
C ALA A 139 -3.76 -5.39 2.97
N VAL A 140 -3.95 -4.06 3.00
CA VAL A 140 -3.19 -3.10 2.17
C VAL A 140 -1.72 -3.13 2.57
N SER A 141 -1.43 -3.08 3.87
CA SER A 141 -0.07 -3.11 4.41
C SER A 141 0.67 -4.39 4.03
N ALA A 142 -0.01 -5.55 4.13
CA ALA A 142 0.55 -6.84 3.77
C ALA A 142 0.76 -6.97 2.26
N PHE A 143 -0.25 -6.66 1.46
CA PHE A 143 -0.18 -6.74 0.00
C PHE A 143 0.95 -5.89 -0.58
N CYS A 144 1.13 -4.68 -0.04
CA CYS A 144 2.22 -3.79 -0.44
C CYS A 144 3.56 -4.14 0.22
N ASN A 145 3.63 -5.13 1.10
CA ASN A 145 4.78 -5.44 1.97
C ASN A 145 5.23 -4.25 2.85
N ALA A 146 4.29 -3.42 3.29
CA ALA A 146 4.58 -2.19 4.01
C ALA A 146 4.94 -2.41 5.49
N GLY A 147 4.41 -3.47 6.13
CA GLY A 147 4.76 -3.82 7.50
C GLY A 147 4.18 -2.92 8.59
N PHE A 148 3.28 -1.98 8.25
CA PHE A 148 2.56 -1.18 9.24
C PHE A 148 1.38 -1.95 9.83
N ALA A 149 1.18 -1.81 11.15
CA ALA A 149 0.02 -2.33 11.87
C ALA A 149 -0.56 -1.26 12.79
N PRO A 150 -1.89 -1.24 13.03
CA PRO A 150 -2.54 -0.24 13.88
C PRO A 150 -2.41 -0.54 15.38
N TYR A 151 -1.34 -1.23 15.79
CA TYR A 151 -1.07 -1.66 17.16
C TYR A 151 0.31 -1.20 17.62
N SER A 152 0.48 -1.01 18.93
CA SER A 152 1.74 -0.54 19.54
C SER A 152 2.87 -1.57 19.41
N ASP A 153 2.53 -2.86 19.48
CA ASP A 153 3.45 -3.99 19.38
C ASP A 153 3.41 -4.67 18.01
N SER A 154 2.93 -3.95 16.98
CA SER A 154 2.70 -4.49 15.65
C SER A 154 1.67 -5.62 15.69
N LEU A 155 2.02 -6.84 15.30
CA LEU A 155 1.13 -8.01 15.32
C LEU A 155 1.52 -9.03 16.41
N ALA A 156 2.39 -8.67 17.36
CA ALA A 156 2.87 -9.60 18.39
C ALA A 156 1.74 -10.15 19.27
N GLN A 157 0.69 -9.34 19.52
CA GLN A 157 -0.50 -9.80 20.24
C GLN A 157 -1.22 -10.99 19.58
N PHE A 158 -1.06 -11.18 18.28
CA PHE A 158 -1.65 -12.28 17.51
C PHE A 158 -0.67 -13.44 17.28
N ALA A 159 0.48 -13.47 17.96
CA ALA A 159 1.53 -14.50 17.76
C ALA A 159 1.02 -15.94 17.89
N HIS A 160 -0.07 -16.15 18.63
CA HIS A 160 -0.70 -17.47 18.82
C HIS A 160 -1.87 -17.75 17.86
N SER A 161 -2.14 -16.84 16.91
CA SER A 161 -3.26 -16.94 15.94
C SER A 161 -2.71 -17.20 14.54
N PRO A 162 -2.45 -18.46 14.16
CA PRO A 162 -1.84 -18.80 12.87
C PRO A 162 -2.68 -18.34 11.67
N GLU A 163 -3.97 -18.18 11.86
CA GLU A 163 -4.92 -17.76 10.82
C GLU A 163 -4.59 -16.35 10.28
N ILE A 164 -4.15 -15.45 11.16
CA ILE A 164 -3.80 -14.06 10.78
C ILE A 164 -2.52 -14.08 9.95
N TYR A 165 -1.50 -14.84 10.38
CA TYR A 165 -0.23 -14.93 9.66
C TYR A 165 -0.32 -15.66 8.31
N LEU A 166 -1.33 -16.48 8.12
CA LEU A 166 -1.53 -17.19 6.85
C LEU A 166 -2.10 -16.27 5.77
N VAL A 167 -2.75 -15.16 6.16
CA VAL A 167 -3.37 -14.19 5.24
C VAL A 167 -2.43 -13.02 4.96
N ILE A 168 -1.56 -12.66 5.91
CA ILE A 168 -0.54 -11.61 5.79
C ILE A 168 0.72 -12.17 5.14
#